data_0cd97c1fc5b574aa9a711e038d3233d9
#
_entry.id   0cd97c1fc5b574aa9a711e038d3233d9
#
_cell.length_a   1.000
_cell.length_b   1.000
_cell.length_c   1.000
_cell.angle_alpha   90.00
_cell.angle_beta   90.00
_cell.angle_gamma   90.00
#
_symmetry.space_group_name_H-M   'P 1'
#
loop_
_entity.id
_entity.type
_entity.pdbx_description
1 polymer ?
#
loop_
_entity_poly.entity_id
_entity_poly.type
_entity_poly.pdbx_seq_one_letter_code
_entity_poly.pdbx_strand_id
1 'polypeptide(L)'
;LPGARRSHWRRTGPRLAVALGGPLLRLPKNGVIGRKEKTAHSERNHVSTMSKKTHIFKAEIQQVLDLVVHSLYSKKEIFLRELISNASDAIERAQYLGLTDKTIVSDAPQWKIDIIADKDDRTLVIADNGMGMSEEEADKNLGVIASSGTKAFAQALKEKAQPNLPELIGQFGVGFYSAFMVAEEVTVITLKRGEGQKAVKWTSSGGGSYTLEDAARDKPGTTIALKLREGMDEYLDAWRVRELVKKYSDFIACPIRFGEKGEAPKEDAEPLNTMKALWKRAKSEVKQEEYDEFYTHLTHDHHPPLKTVPLSVEGAIEFKALLFLPKEAGFDLLMPNKKHGLNLYVRNVFIGADFDLLLPEYLRFVKGVVDSSDLPLN
;
A
#
# COMPACT_ATOMS: atom_id res chain seq x y z
N LEU A 1 -34.69 30.05 -45.15
CA LEU A 1 -33.67 30.32 -46.18
C LEU A 1 -32.86 31.57 -45.84
N PRO A 2 -31.56 31.65 -46.09
CA PRO A 2 -30.43 30.72 -45.95
C PRO A 2 -29.26 31.34 -45.16
N GLY A 3 -28.25 30.53 -44.85
CA GLY A 3 -26.93 31.05 -44.69
C GLY A 3 -26.06 30.38 -43.61
N ALA A 4 -25.60 29.16 -43.91
CA ALA A 4 -24.54 28.53 -43.14
C ALA A 4 -23.21 29.20 -43.39
N ARG A 5 -22.50 29.67 -42.41
CA ARG A 5 -21.05 29.93 -42.48
C ARG A 5 -20.31 29.01 -41.54
N ARG A 6 -19.61 28.04 -42.10
CA ARG A 6 -18.58 27.20 -41.43
C ARG A 6 -17.36 28.08 -41.20
N SER A 7 -16.96 28.25 -39.93
CA SER A 7 -15.65 28.81 -39.59
C SER A 7 -14.70 27.65 -39.23
N HIS A 8 -13.67 27.49 -40.08
CA HIS A 8 -12.53 26.63 -39.83
C HIS A 8 -11.69 27.20 -38.67
N TRP A 9 -11.59 26.47 -37.57
CA TRP A 9 -10.53 26.70 -36.59
C TRP A 9 -9.35 25.78 -36.91
N ARG A 10 -8.27 26.37 -37.35
CA ARG A 10 -6.98 25.71 -37.54
C ARG A 10 -6.36 25.50 -36.16
N ARG A 11 -5.98 24.26 -35.88
CA ARG A 11 -5.14 23.88 -34.73
C ARG A 11 -3.72 24.38 -34.94
N THR A 12 -3.23 25.26 -34.09
CA THR A 12 -1.80 25.55 -33.93
C THR A 12 -1.45 25.26 -32.45
N GLY A 13 -0.90 24.10 -32.20
CA GLY A 13 -0.25 23.79 -30.91
C GLY A 13 1.26 24.03 -31.04
N PRO A 14 1.95 24.53 -30.04
CA PRO A 14 3.39 24.72 -30.11
C PRO A 14 4.11 23.39 -29.93
N ARG A 15 4.94 23.04 -30.92
CA ARG A 15 5.93 21.96 -30.79
C ARG A 15 7.12 22.48 -29.99
N LEU A 16 7.37 21.88 -28.82
CA LEU A 16 8.66 22.03 -28.13
C LEU A 16 9.68 21.16 -28.85
N ALA A 17 10.59 21.77 -29.58
CA ALA A 17 11.77 21.14 -30.12
C ALA A 17 12.90 21.25 -29.08
N VAL A 18 13.31 20.11 -28.53
CA VAL A 18 14.56 20.02 -27.75
C VAL A 18 15.69 19.76 -28.74
N ALA A 19 16.52 20.77 -28.97
CA ALA A 19 17.74 20.68 -29.74
C ALA A 19 18.86 20.11 -28.87
N LEU A 20 19.28 18.87 -29.14
CA LEU A 20 20.55 18.32 -28.66
C LEU A 20 21.58 18.47 -29.79
N GLY A 21 22.39 19.52 -29.71
CA GLY A 21 23.54 19.73 -30.55
C GLY A 21 24.83 19.36 -29.82
N GLY A 22 25.44 18.26 -30.17
CA GLY A 22 26.81 17.92 -29.84
C GLY A 22 27.61 17.58 -31.09
N PRO A 23 28.88 17.95 -31.22
CA PRO A 23 29.60 17.89 -32.49
C PRO A 23 30.09 16.46 -32.84
N LEU A 24 29.85 16.09 -34.08
CA LEU A 24 30.36 14.90 -34.72
C LEU A 24 31.87 15.03 -34.96
N LEU A 25 32.68 14.21 -34.30
CA LEU A 25 34.09 14.00 -34.60
C LEU A 25 34.19 13.08 -35.83
N ARG A 26 34.70 13.64 -36.95
CA ARG A 26 35.09 12.91 -38.16
C ARG A 26 36.44 12.20 -37.91
N LEU A 27 36.48 10.92 -38.23
CA LEU A 27 37.70 10.13 -38.36
C LEU A 27 38.36 10.42 -39.75
N PRO A 28 39.69 10.60 -39.85
CA PRO A 28 40.38 10.65 -41.13
C PRO A 28 40.79 9.25 -41.62
N LYS A 29 40.65 9.05 -42.92
CA LYS A 29 41.06 7.87 -43.69
C LYS A 29 42.58 7.83 -43.90
N ASN A 30 43.10 6.63 -43.95
CA ASN A 30 44.47 6.20 -44.20
C ASN A 30 45.13 6.85 -45.42
N GLY A 31 46.39 7.24 -45.28
CA GLY A 31 47.33 7.49 -46.37
C GLY A 31 48.75 7.02 -45.95
N VAL A 32 49.24 6.06 -46.70
CA VAL A 32 50.63 5.48 -46.60
C VAL A 32 51.60 6.41 -47.28
N ILE A 33 52.83 6.61 -46.77
CA ILE A 33 54.14 6.56 -47.44
C ILE A 33 55.19 7.33 -46.60
N GLY A 34 56.37 6.69 -46.41
CA GLY A 34 57.65 7.37 -46.41
C GLY A 34 58.49 7.30 -45.14
N ARG A 35 59.42 6.33 -45.17
CA ARG A 35 60.62 6.14 -44.33
C ARG A 35 61.47 7.41 -44.17
N LYS A 36 61.90 7.73 -42.94
CA LYS A 36 63.30 8.14 -42.64
C LYS A 36 63.54 8.11 -41.12
N GLU A 37 64.53 7.36 -40.74
CA GLU A 37 65.09 7.27 -39.40
C GLU A 37 65.64 8.60 -38.94
N LYS A 38 65.38 8.97 -37.70
CA LYS A 38 66.29 9.74 -36.83
C LYS A 38 65.93 9.47 -35.36
N THR A 39 66.92 8.95 -34.68
CA THR A 39 66.95 8.73 -33.22
C THR A 39 66.65 10.01 -32.44
N ALA A 40 65.68 9.96 -31.56
CA ALA A 40 65.51 10.91 -30.47
C ALA A 40 64.84 10.21 -29.26
N HIS A 41 65.40 10.48 -28.10
CA HIS A 41 64.96 9.97 -26.79
C HIS A 41 63.45 10.01 -26.61
N SER A 42 62.86 8.84 -26.36
CA SER A 42 61.44 8.69 -26.00
C SER A 42 61.31 8.75 -24.48
N GLU A 43 60.90 9.91 -23.95
CA GLU A 43 60.22 9.97 -22.68
C GLU A 43 58.86 9.26 -22.83
N ARG A 44 58.76 8.08 -22.27
CA ARG A 44 57.47 7.38 -22.21
C ARG A 44 56.57 8.05 -21.18
N ASN A 45 55.72 8.93 -21.65
CA ASN A 45 54.54 9.33 -20.91
C ASN A 45 53.65 8.08 -20.73
N HIS A 46 53.73 7.45 -19.58
CA HIS A 46 52.75 6.48 -19.13
C HIS A 46 51.42 7.22 -18.91
N VAL A 47 50.60 7.28 -19.93
CA VAL A 47 49.16 7.57 -19.74
C VAL A 47 48.59 6.38 -18.98
N SER A 48 48.49 6.52 -17.67
CA SER A 48 47.77 5.59 -16.82
C SER A 48 46.32 5.57 -17.24
N THR A 49 45.90 4.61 -18.05
CA THR A 49 44.53 4.32 -18.33
C THR A 49 43.87 3.86 -17.04
N MET A 50 43.12 4.74 -16.38
CA MET A 50 42.27 4.34 -15.26
C MET A 50 41.30 3.24 -15.72
N SER A 51 41.51 2.03 -15.24
CA SER A 51 40.58 0.94 -15.50
C SER A 51 39.20 1.30 -14.85
N LYS A 52 38.14 1.28 -15.62
CA LYS A 52 36.77 1.48 -15.14
C LYS A 52 36.48 0.39 -14.09
N LYS A 53 36.46 0.78 -12.81
CA LYS A 53 36.05 -0.11 -11.71
C LYS A 53 34.60 0.15 -11.42
N THR A 54 33.77 -0.90 -11.50
CA THR A 54 32.37 -0.84 -11.07
C THR A 54 32.36 -1.14 -9.57
N HIS A 55 31.80 -0.23 -8.79
CA HIS A 55 31.58 -0.39 -7.36
C HIS A 55 30.09 -0.61 -7.12
N ILE A 56 29.73 -1.55 -6.24
CA ILE A 56 28.38 -1.78 -5.78
C ILE A 56 28.17 -0.87 -4.55
N PHE A 57 27.05 -0.15 -4.52
CA PHE A 57 26.66 0.62 -3.35
C PHE A 57 26.48 -0.33 -2.16
N LYS A 58 27.09 0.01 -1.02
CA LYS A 58 26.84 -0.65 0.26
C LYS A 58 25.88 0.23 1.05
N ALA A 59 24.78 -0.35 1.54
CA ALA A 59 23.84 0.34 2.41
C ALA A 59 24.10 -0.06 3.87
N GLU A 60 24.08 0.91 4.76
CA GLU A 60 23.98 0.69 6.21
C GLU A 60 22.51 0.37 6.50
N ILE A 61 22.18 -0.91 6.67
CA ILE A 61 20.80 -1.41 6.79
C ILE A 61 20.07 -0.73 7.93
N GLN A 62 20.74 -0.48 9.05
CA GLN A 62 20.15 0.23 10.19
C GLN A 62 19.69 1.64 9.81
N GLN A 63 20.52 2.41 9.10
CA GLN A 63 20.17 3.76 8.66
C GLN A 63 19.01 3.76 7.65
N VAL A 64 18.96 2.75 6.78
CA VAL A 64 17.84 2.58 5.83
C VAL A 64 16.54 2.27 6.58
N LEU A 65 16.58 1.37 7.56
CA LEU A 65 15.43 1.08 8.43
C LEU A 65 14.97 2.32 9.19
N ASP A 66 15.90 3.07 9.77
CA ASP A 66 15.60 4.31 10.49
C ASP A 66 14.96 5.35 9.57
N LEU A 67 15.44 5.50 8.33
CA LEU A 67 14.82 6.36 7.33
C LEU A 67 13.41 5.90 6.97
N VAL A 68 13.19 4.61 6.71
CA VAL A 68 11.88 4.04 6.39
C VAL A 68 10.92 4.25 7.56
N VAL A 69 11.36 3.94 8.78
CA VAL A 69 10.53 3.99 10.00
C VAL A 69 10.19 5.44 10.39
N HIS A 70 11.14 6.38 10.28
CA HIS A 70 10.97 7.74 10.82
C HIS A 70 10.67 8.81 9.78
N SER A 71 10.96 8.56 8.48
CA SER A 71 10.77 9.57 7.44
C SER A 71 9.54 9.34 6.56
N LEU A 72 9.15 8.07 6.31
CA LEU A 72 7.99 7.76 5.46
C LEU A 72 6.67 7.92 6.22
N TYR A 73 6.67 7.74 7.52
CA TYR A 73 5.44 7.77 8.31
C TYR A 73 5.50 8.86 9.38
N SER A 74 4.70 9.89 9.23
CA SER A 74 4.59 10.99 10.19
C SER A 74 3.88 10.62 11.49
N LYS A 75 3.10 9.53 11.49
CA LYS A 75 2.30 9.05 12.63
C LYS A 75 2.59 7.59 12.90
N LYS A 76 2.91 7.28 14.16
CA LYS A 76 3.20 5.90 14.58
C LYS A 76 2.03 4.95 14.38
N GLU A 77 0.80 5.41 14.59
CA GLU A 77 -0.44 4.64 14.46
C GLU A 77 -0.63 3.93 13.10
N ILE A 78 0.11 4.37 12.07
CA ILE A 78 0.09 3.78 10.73
C ILE A 78 0.55 2.31 10.73
N PHE A 79 1.37 1.88 11.70
CA PHE A 79 1.82 0.50 11.78
C PHE A 79 0.63 -0.49 11.75
N LEU A 80 -0.46 -0.18 12.47
CA LEU A 80 -1.62 -1.06 12.53
C LEU A 80 -2.33 -1.15 11.18
N ARG A 81 -2.46 -0.03 10.46
CA ARG A 81 -2.98 0.00 9.10
C ARG A 81 -2.17 -0.91 8.16
N GLU A 82 -0.84 -0.79 8.19
CA GLU A 82 0.04 -1.55 7.31
C GLU A 82 -0.03 -3.06 7.59
N LEU A 83 -0.04 -3.46 8.87
CA LEU A 83 -0.13 -4.87 9.23
C LEU A 83 -1.50 -5.48 8.90
N ILE A 84 -2.60 -4.74 9.11
CA ILE A 84 -3.94 -5.17 8.71
C ILE A 84 -4.04 -5.28 7.18
N SER A 85 -3.46 -4.33 6.43
CA SER A 85 -3.43 -4.37 4.97
C SER A 85 -2.67 -5.58 4.44
N ASN A 86 -1.52 -5.92 5.04
CA ASN A 86 -0.77 -7.12 4.68
C ASN A 86 -1.56 -8.41 4.99
N ALA A 87 -2.28 -8.45 6.10
CA ALA A 87 -3.16 -9.57 6.46
C ALA A 87 -4.32 -9.72 5.46
N SER A 88 -4.94 -8.60 5.04
CA SER A 88 -5.97 -8.58 4.01
C SER A 88 -5.44 -9.12 2.67
N ASP A 89 -4.27 -8.65 2.22
CA ASP A 89 -3.62 -9.12 0.99
C ASP A 89 -3.35 -10.63 1.03
N ALA A 90 -2.92 -11.17 2.19
CA ALA A 90 -2.68 -12.60 2.37
C ALA A 90 -3.98 -13.41 2.26
N ILE A 91 -5.09 -12.88 2.78
CA ILE A 91 -6.42 -13.49 2.68
C ILE A 91 -6.91 -13.43 1.23
N GLU A 92 -6.87 -12.27 0.57
CA GLU A 92 -7.30 -12.11 -0.83
C GLU A 92 -6.50 -13.01 -1.78
N ARG A 93 -5.19 -13.13 -1.54
CA ARG A 93 -4.35 -14.07 -2.29
C ARG A 93 -4.79 -15.51 -2.12
N ALA A 94 -5.12 -15.94 -0.89
CA ALA A 94 -5.61 -17.31 -0.63
C ALA A 94 -6.98 -17.55 -1.28
N GLN A 95 -7.90 -16.59 -1.20
CA GLN A 95 -9.20 -16.65 -1.86
C GLN A 95 -9.06 -16.78 -3.37
N TYR A 96 -8.23 -15.93 -3.97
CA TYR A 96 -8.01 -15.91 -5.41
C TYR A 96 -7.42 -17.26 -5.92
N LEU A 97 -6.37 -17.74 -5.28
CA LEU A 97 -5.76 -19.02 -5.63
C LEU A 97 -6.74 -20.20 -5.40
N GLY A 98 -7.57 -20.13 -4.37
CA GLY A 98 -8.63 -21.09 -4.07
C GLY A 98 -9.74 -21.19 -5.14
N LEU A 99 -9.84 -20.21 -6.05
CA LEU A 99 -10.78 -20.31 -7.19
C LEU A 99 -10.36 -21.41 -8.17
N THR A 100 -9.04 -21.58 -8.37
CA THR A 100 -8.47 -22.56 -9.31
C THR A 100 -7.95 -23.80 -8.63
N ASP A 101 -7.43 -23.69 -7.42
CA ASP A 101 -6.89 -24.79 -6.62
C ASP A 101 -7.66 -24.93 -5.29
N LYS A 102 -8.59 -25.89 -5.24
CA LYS A 102 -9.42 -26.14 -4.07
C LYS A 102 -8.65 -26.69 -2.87
N THR A 103 -7.45 -27.21 -3.04
CA THR A 103 -6.62 -27.69 -1.93
C THR A 103 -6.20 -26.54 -0.99
N ILE A 104 -6.06 -25.32 -1.53
CA ILE A 104 -5.73 -24.11 -0.78
C ILE A 104 -6.81 -23.71 0.23
N VAL A 105 -8.07 -24.03 -0.05
CA VAL A 105 -9.24 -23.71 0.77
C VAL A 105 -9.96 -24.97 1.28
N SER A 106 -9.25 -26.10 1.35
CA SER A 106 -9.81 -27.39 1.77
C SER A 106 -10.35 -27.40 3.20
N ASP A 107 -9.84 -26.52 4.06
CA ASP A 107 -10.29 -26.29 5.43
C ASP A 107 -11.55 -25.40 5.52
N ALA A 108 -12.12 -24.97 4.38
CA ALA A 108 -13.28 -24.08 4.28
C ALA A 108 -13.20 -22.89 5.27
N PRO A 109 -12.12 -22.08 5.23
CA PRO A 109 -11.81 -21.11 6.27
C PRO A 109 -12.85 -19.99 6.32
N GLN A 110 -13.25 -19.61 7.53
CA GLN A 110 -13.87 -18.31 7.75
C GLN A 110 -12.73 -17.27 7.82
N TRP A 111 -12.62 -16.46 6.78
CA TRP A 111 -11.55 -15.45 6.66
C TRP A 111 -11.67 -14.41 7.76
N LYS A 112 -10.57 -14.11 8.43
CA LYS A 112 -10.54 -13.17 9.56
C LYS A 112 -9.16 -12.63 9.85
N ILE A 113 -9.17 -11.48 10.53
CA ILE A 113 -7.99 -10.89 11.14
C ILE A 113 -8.32 -10.73 12.63
N ASP A 114 -7.52 -11.34 13.49
CA ASP A 114 -7.65 -11.23 14.94
C ASP A 114 -6.54 -10.32 15.47
N ILE A 115 -6.91 -9.30 16.26
CA ILE A 115 -5.99 -8.44 17.01
C ILE A 115 -6.12 -8.82 18.47
N ILE A 116 -4.99 -9.14 19.13
CA ILE A 116 -5.00 -9.62 20.50
C ILE A 116 -4.03 -8.77 21.32
N ALA A 117 -4.50 -8.17 22.38
CA ALA A 117 -3.70 -7.38 23.29
C ALA A 117 -3.44 -8.14 24.61
N ASP A 118 -2.18 -8.15 25.03
CA ASP A 118 -1.75 -8.60 26.35
C ASP A 118 -1.04 -7.43 27.03
N LYS A 119 -1.71 -6.85 28.05
CA LYS A 119 -1.18 -5.71 28.82
C LYS A 119 -0.07 -6.13 29.78
N ASP A 120 -0.17 -7.35 30.35
CA ASP A 120 0.79 -7.85 31.33
C ASP A 120 2.14 -8.12 30.65
N ASP A 121 2.10 -8.70 29.46
CA ASP A 121 3.29 -8.95 28.64
C ASP A 121 3.61 -7.82 27.62
N ARG A 122 2.84 -6.72 27.62
CA ARG A 122 2.99 -5.60 26.68
C ARG A 122 3.12 -6.07 25.23
N THR A 123 2.31 -7.03 24.84
CA THR A 123 2.35 -7.64 23.52
C THR A 123 1.06 -7.36 22.75
N LEU A 124 1.19 -6.87 21.52
CA LEU A 124 0.09 -6.75 20.55
C LEU A 124 0.30 -7.76 19.44
N VAL A 125 -0.70 -8.61 19.21
CA VAL A 125 -0.65 -9.65 18.17
C VAL A 125 -1.64 -9.30 17.06
N ILE A 126 -1.22 -9.42 15.82
CA ILE A 126 -2.07 -9.37 14.62
C ILE A 126 -1.97 -10.73 13.94
N ALA A 127 -3.08 -11.44 13.83
CA ALA A 127 -3.13 -12.79 13.25
C ALA A 127 -4.15 -12.87 12.12
N ASP A 128 -3.74 -13.43 10.99
CA ASP A 128 -4.59 -13.76 9.85
C ASP A 128 -4.60 -15.28 9.60
N ASN A 129 -5.63 -15.73 8.91
CA ASN A 129 -5.73 -17.08 8.38
C ASN A 129 -5.62 -17.12 6.84
N GLY A 130 -4.86 -16.18 6.27
CA GLY A 130 -4.61 -16.05 4.83
C GLY A 130 -3.64 -17.11 4.28
N MET A 131 -2.89 -16.71 3.24
CA MET A 131 -1.99 -17.62 2.51
C MET A 131 -0.81 -18.13 3.33
N GLY A 132 -0.32 -17.35 4.29
CA GLY A 132 0.93 -17.63 4.98
C GLY A 132 2.16 -17.59 4.07
N MET A 133 3.32 -17.99 4.62
CA MET A 133 4.62 -17.97 3.90
C MET A 133 5.38 -19.26 4.17
N SER A 134 6.14 -19.74 3.16
CA SER A 134 7.20 -20.73 3.36
C SER A 134 8.45 -20.08 3.96
N GLU A 135 9.46 -20.87 4.32
CA GLU A 135 10.75 -20.35 4.83
C GLU A 135 11.39 -19.40 3.83
N GLU A 136 11.47 -19.78 2.54
CA GLU A 136 12.07 -18.95 1.49
C GLU A 136 11.25 -17.67 1.24
N GLU A 137 9.92 -17.75 1.34
CA GLU A 137 9.07 -16.57 1.22
C GLU A 137 9.23 -15.64 2.43
N ALA A 138 9.35 -16.17 3.64
CA ALA A 138 9.60 -15.39 4.85
C ALA A 138 10.97 -14.70 4.79
N ASP A 139 12.04 -15.43 4.42
CA ASP A 139 13.37 -14.87 4.21
C ASP A 139 13.36 -13.73 3.18
N LYS A 140 12.73 -13.95 2.04
CA LYS A 140 12.65 -12.96 0.96
C LYS A 140 11.77 -11.74 1.29
N ASN A 141 10.60 -11.95 1.91
CA ASN A 141 9.62 -10.89 2.10
C ASN A 141 9.84 -10.09 3.39
N LEU A 142 10.40 -10.73 4.43
CA LEU A 142 10.67 -10.10 5.73
C LEU A 142 12.16 -9.79 5.92
N GLY A 143 13.06 -10.47 5.20
CA GLY A 143 14.50 -10.27 5.29
C GLY A 143 15.06 -9.25 4.31
N VAL A 144 14.30 -8.85 3.28
CA VAL A 144 14.75 -7.89 2.26
C VAL A 144 13.87 -6.64 2.28
N ILE A 145 14.45 -5.51 2.68
CA ILE A 145 13.76 -4.21 2.71
C ILE A 145 13.33 -3.81 1.29
N ALA A 146 12.11 -3.29 1.16
CA ALA A 146 11.50 -2.94 -0.12
C ALA A 146 11.24 -4.14 -1.07
N SER A 147 11.21 -5.37 -0.55
CA SER A 147 10.74 -6.55 -1.26
C SER A 147 9.23 -6.73 -1.01
N SER A 148 8.44 -6.73 -2.07
CA SER A 148 6.99 -6.95 -1.96
C SER A 148 6.58 -8.25 -2.64
N GLY A 149 6.22 -9.25 -1.84
CA GLY A 149 5.59 -10.49 -2.32
C GLY A 149 4.25 -10.23 -3.02
N THR A 150 3.51 -9.24 -2.55
CA THR A 150 2.25 -8.74 -3.13
C THR A 150 2.48 -8.20 -4.54
N LYS A 151 3.48 -7.34 -4.74
CA LYS A 151 3.84 -6.80 -6.06
C LYS A 151 4.30 -7.88 -7.03
N ALA A 152 5.16 -8.80 -6.57
CA ALA A 152 5.63 -9.92 -7.39
C ALA A 152 4.47 -10.83 -7.82
N PHE A 153 3.53 -11.10 -6.94
CA PHE A 153 2.33 -11.89 -7.25
C PHE A 153 1.42 -11.17 -8.25
N ALA A 154 1.11 -9.89 -8.04
CA ALA A 154 0.31 -9.09 -8.96
C ALA A 154 0.94 -9.03 -10.36
N GLN A 155 2.26 -8.90 -10.46
CA GLN A 155 2.97 -8.89 -11.73
C GLN A 155 2.89 -10.25 -12.45
N ALA A 156 3.08 -11.35 -11.73
CA ALA A 156 2.97 -12.70 -12.29
C ALA A 156 1.56 -13.01 -12.84
N LEU A 157 0.51 -12.44 -12.20
CA LEU A 157 -0.86 -12.57 -12.70
C LEU A 157 -1.10 -11.73 -13.96
N LYS A 158 -0.58 -10.51 -14.02
CA LYS A 158 -0.65 -9.64 -15.22
C LYS A 158 0.03 -10.29 -16.43
N GLU A 159 1.21 -10.89 -16.22
CA GLU A 159 1.95 -11.59 -17.29
C GLU A 159 1.18 -12.81 -17.84
N LYS A 160 0.37 -13.45 -17.02
CA LYS A 160 -0.50 -14.57 -17.42
C LYS A 160 -1.84 -14.14 -18.02
N ALA A 161 -2.08 -12.83 -18.17
CA ALA A 161 -3.34 -12.25 -18.66
C ALA A 161 -4.61 -12.83 -17.97
N GLN A 162 -4.52 -13.04 -16.64
CA GLN A 162 -5.63 -13.59 -15.86
C GLN A 162 -6.74 -12.55 -15.71
N PRO A 163 -8.00 -12.91 -15.92
CA PRO A 163 -9.13 -12.03 -15.63
C PRO A 163 -9.35 -11.90 -14.12
N ASN A 164 -9.96 -10.78 -13.69
CA ASN A 164 -10.34 -10.52 -12.29
C ASN A 164 -9.16 -10.60 -11.31
N LEU A 165 -8.17 -9.72 -11.53
CA LEU A 165 -7.02 -9.62 -10.64
C LEU A 165 -7.47 -9.21 -9.21
N PRO A 166 -6.88 -9.83 -8.15
CA PRO A 166 -7.17 -9.40 -6.78
C PRO A 166 -6.68 -7.98 -6.52
N GLU A 167 -7.43 -7.22 -5.72
CA GLU A 167 -7.11 -5.85 -5.34
C GLU A 167 -6.11 -5.83 -4.17
N LEU A 168 -4.84 -6.10 -4.41
CA LEU A 168 -3.80 -6.19 -3.38
C LEU A 168 -3.24 -4.80 -3.01
N ILE A 169 -3.05 -4.51 -1.72
CA ILE A 169 -2.74 -3.19 -1.16
C ILE A 169 -1.22 -2.94 -1.10
N GLY A 170 -0.45 -3.88 -0.55
CA GLY A 170 0.97 -3.73 -0.24
C GLY A 170 1.90 -3.83 -1.44
N GLN A 171 2.23 -2.71 -2.08
CA GLN A 171 3.07 -2.70 -3.30
C GLN A 171 4.54 -2.37 -3.06
N PHE A 172 4.88 -1.69 -1.96
CA PHE A 172 6.22 -1.11 -1.75
C PHE A 172 7.16 -2.00 -0.92
N GLY A 173 6.64 -2.97 -0.16
CA GLY A 173 7.45 -3.87 0.68
C GLY A 173 8.12 -3.18 1.86
N VAL A 174 7.61 -2.03 2.30
CA VAL A 174 8.13 -1.27 3.45
C VAL A 174 7.15 -1.20 4.61
N GLY A 175 5.86 -1.45 4.37
CA GLY A 175 4.79 -1.32 5.37
C GLY A 175 5.00 -2.19 6.62
N PHE A 176 5.50 -3.42 6.45
CA PHE A 176 5.80 -4.32 7.56
C PHE A 176 6.77 -3.71 8.58
N TYR A 177 7.79 -3.00 8.11
CA TYR A 177 8.81 -2.42 9.00
C TYR A 177 8.30 -1.26 9.85
N SER A 178 7.11 -0.72 9.56
CA SER A 178 6.44 0.26 10.43
C SER A 178 6.16 -0.29 11.84
N ALA A 179 6.11 -1.63 12.00
CA ALA A 179 6.02 -2.30 13.29
C ALA A 179 7.13 -1.86 14.28
N PHE A 180 8.33 -1.60 13.78
CA PHE A 180 9.46 -1.15 14.61
C PHE A 180 9.35 0.29 15.12
N MET A 181 8.34 1.06 14.65
CA MET A 181 8.01 2.37 15.26
C MET A 181 7.48 2.23 16.69
N VAL A 182 6.84 1.09 16.99
CA VAL A 182 6.14 0.85 18.24
C VAL A 182 6.67 -0.36 19.00
N ALA A 183 7.35 -1.31 18.33
CA ALA A 183 7.85 -2.54 18.92
C ALA A 183 9.37 -2.52 19.08
N GLU A 184 9.86 -3.04 20.20
CA GLU A 184 11.27 -3.34 20.44
C GLU A 184 11.69 -4.68 19.83
N GLU A 185 10.72 -5.62 19.71
CA GLU A 185 10.91 -6.91 19.05
C GLU A 185 9.64 -7.28 18.26
N VAL A 186 9.84 -7.84 17.08
CA VAL A 186 8.79 -8.36 16.22
C VAL A 186 9.05 -9.83 15.96
N THR A 187 8.08 -10.66 16.30
CA THR A 187 8.07 -12.10 16.03
C THR A 187 6.96 -12.41 15.02
N VAL A 188 7.29 -13.14 13.95
CA VAL A 188 6.33 -13.60 12.94
C VAL A 188 6.34 -15.12 12.92
N ILE A 189 5.18 -15.75 13.17
CA ILE A 189 4.99 -17.19 13.01
C ILE A 189 4.04 -17.41 11.85
N THR A 190 4.50 -18.13 10.84
CA THR A 190 3.74 -18.31 9.59
C THR A 190 3.77 -19.75 9.11
N LEU A 191 2.65 -20.20 8.54
CA LEU A 191 2.49 -21.49 7.88
C LEU A 191 1.80 -21.26 6.54
N LYS A 192 2.47 -21.60 5.47
CA LYS A 192 1.91 -21.47 4.11
C LYS A 192 0.80 -22.50 3.89
N ARG A 193 -0.27 -22.09 3.20
CA ARG A 193 -1.32 -23.02 2.75
C ARG A 193 -0.76 -24.01 1.71
N GLY A 194 -1.22 -25.25 1.77
CA GLY A 194 -0.80 -26.34 0.91
C GLY A 194 -0.23 -27.53 1.68
N GLU A 195 -0.19 -28.69 1.02
CA GLU A 195 0.33 -29.91 1.64
C GLU A 195 1.84 -29.86 1.88
N GLY A 196 2.28 -30.50 2.98
CA GLY A 196 3.71 -30.66 3.29
C GLY A 196 4.45 -29.39 3.72
N GLN A 197 3.73 -28.29 3.99
CA GLN A 197 4.33 -27.05 4.44
C GLN A 197 4.74 -27.14 5.92
N LYS A 198 5.84 -26.47 6.27
CA LYS A 198 6.30 -26.33 7.66
C LYS A 198 6.10 -24.91 8.14
N ALA A 199 5.79 -24.78 9.42
CA ALA A 199 5.71 -23.47 10.05
C ALA A 199 7.11 -22.93 10.34
N VAL A 200 7.26 -21.62 10.19
CA VAL A 200 8.51 -20.89 10.37
C VAL A 200 8.29 -19.74 11.34
N LYS A 201 9.25 -19.50 12.20
CA LYS A 201 9.32 -18.34 13.09
C LYS A 201 10.47 -17.44 12.66
N TRP A 202 10.15 -16.19 12.35
CA TRP A 202 11.06 -15.10 12.08
C TRP A 202 11.05 -14.14 13.26
N THR A 203 12.21 -13.68 13.74
CA THR A 203 12.31 -12.74 14.86
C THR A 203 13.37 -11.70 14.59
N SER A 204 13.07 -10.42 14.88
CA SER A 204 14.03 -9.33 14.80
C SER A 204 13.70 -8.22 15.81
N SER A 205 14.74 -7.54 16.30
CA SER A 205 14.65 -6.31 17.07
C SER A 205 14.81 -5.03 16.22
N GLY A 206 14.85 -5.16 14.89
CA GLY A 206 15.06 -4.01 13.99
C GLY A 206 16.54 -3.57 13.91
N GLY A 207 17.47 -4.31 14.51
CA GLY A 207 18.93 -3.99 14.54
C GLY A 207 19.71 -4.43 13.30
N GLY A 208 19.04 -4.66 12.15
CA GLY A 208 19.69 -5.05 10.91
C GLY A 208 19.97 -6.55 10.78
N SER A 209 19.49 -7.36 11.73
CA SER A 209 19.54 -8.82 11.70
C SER A 209 18.22 -9.44 12.12
N TYR A 210 18.00 -10.69 11.70
CA TYR A 210 16.85 -11.50 12.09
C TYR A 210 17.26 -12.95 12.23
N THR A 211 16.43 -13.74 12.88
CA THR A 211 16.56 -15.19 12.97
C THR A 211 15.39 -15.89 12.28
N LEU A 212 15.66 -17.03 11.67
CA LEU A 212 14.66 -17.96 11.16
C LEU A 212 14.84 -19.29 11.87
N GLU A 213 13.75 -19.87 12.36
CA GLU A 213 13.75 -21.17 13.03
C GLU A 213 12.44 -21.93 12.75
N ASP A 214 12.50 -23.26 12.87
CA ASP A 214 11.31 -24.09 12.80
C ASP A 214 10.32 -23.71 13.90
N ALA A 215 9.02 -23.71 13.58
CA ALA A 215 7.96 -23.42 14.54
C ALA A 215 6.85 -24.45 14.49
N ALA A 216 6.00 -24.44 15.53
CA ALA A 216 4.77 -25.20 15.54
C ALA A 216 3.59 -24.26 15.24
N ARG A 217 2.79 -24.61 14.24
CA ARG A 217 1.51 -23.95 13.91
C ARG A 217 0.62 -24.95 13.20
N ASP A 218 -0.61 -25.12 13.69
CA ASP A 218 -1.53 -26.17 13.18
C ASP A 218 -2.31 -25.70 11.97
N LYS A 219 -2.59 -24.39 11.83
CA LYS A 219 -3.43 -23.84 10.78
C LYS A 219 -2.65 -22.83 9.93
N PRO A 220 -2.89 -22.80 8.60
CA PRO A 220 -2.28 -21.83 7.72
C PRO A 220 -2.59 -20.38 8.08
N GLY A 221 -1.71 -19.46 7.70
CA GLY A 221 -1.81 -18.03 7.94
C GLY A 221 -0.57 -17.47 8.61
N THR A 222 -0.66 -16.23 9.09
CA THR A 222 0.46 -15.52 9.72
C THR A 222 0.03 -14.90 11.05
N THR A 223 0.91 -14.97 12.05
CA THR A 223 0.76 -14.30 13.34
C THR A 223 1.96 -13.39 13.53
N ILE A 224 1.73 -12.12 13.75
CA ILE A 224 2.75 -11.10 14.03
C ILE A 224 2.57 -10.65 15.47
N ALA A 225 3.54 -10.95 16.35
CA ALA A 225 3.56 -10.51 17.71
C ALA A 225 4.55 -9.34 17.88
N LEU A 226 4.08 -8.24 18.43
CA LEU A 226 4.81 -7.01 18.68
C LEU A 226 5.04 -6.85 20.18
N LYS A 227 6.27 -6.98 20.63
CA LYS A 227 6.66 -6.57 21.98
C LYS A 227 6.78 -5.05 22.00
N LEU A 228 5.84 -4.37 22.61
CA LEU A 228 5.75 -2.91 22.52
C LEU A 228 6.83 -2.20 23.34
N ARG A 229 7.37 -1.13 22.77
CA ARG A 229 8.28 -0.21 23.48
C ARG A 229 7.58 0.47 24.65
N GLU A 230 8.35 0.92 25.62
CA GLU A 230 7.87 1.78 26.69
C GLU A 230 7.17 3.03 26.12
N GLY A 231 6.01 3.37 26.71
CA GLY A 231 5.19 4.50 26.28
C GLY A 231 4.33 4.24 25.03
N MET A 232 4.21 2.98 24.57
CA MET A 232 3.33 2.57 23.45
C MET A 232 2.12 1.77 23.94
N ASP A 233 1.82 1.82 25.24
CA ASP A 233 0.76 1.03 25.88
C ASP A 233 -0.66 1.43 25.40
N GLU A 234 -0.82 2.63 24.81
CA GLU A 234 -2.09 3.05 24.20
C GLU A 234 -2.60 2.05 23.15
N TYR A 235 -1.71 1.36 22.44
CA TYR A 235 -2.07 0.38 21.41
C TYR A 235 -2.54 -0.98 21.97
N LEU A 236 -2.50 -1.16 23.30
CA LEU A 236 -3.08 -2.30 23.99
C LEU A 236 -4.51 -2.03 24.49
N ASP A 237 -5.01 -0.80 24.35
CA ASP A 237 -6.36 -0.44 24.75
C ASP A 237 -7.36 -0.75 23.63
N ALA A 238 -8.41 -1.51 23.98
CA ALA A 238 -9.48 -1.89 23.06
C ALA A 238 -10.12 -0.68 22.35
N TRP A 239 -10.33 0.42 23.11
CA TRP A 239 -10.90 1.64 22.53
C TRP A 239 -9.98 2.25 21.46
N ARG A 240 -8.66 2.34 21.75
CA ARG A 240 -7.69 2.88 20.80
C ARG A 240 -7.55 2.02 19.55
N VAL A 241 -7.49 0.70 19.72
CA VAL A 241 -7.45 -0.24 18.59
C VAL A 241 -8.72 -0.11 17.74
N ARG A 242 -9.90 -0.06 18.37
CA ARG A 242 -11.19 0.16 17.67
C ARG A 242 -11.19 1.47 16.86
N GLU A 243 -10.76 2.56 17.47
CA GLU A 243 -10.64 3.87 16.81
C GLU A 243 -9.76 3.78 15.55
N LEU A 244 -8.59 3.15 15.68
CA LEU A 244 -7.65 3.02 14.55
C LEU A 244 -8.18 2.11 13.44
N VAL A 245 -8.82 1.00 13.79
CA VAL A 245 -9.46 0.10 12.81
C VAL A 245 -10.58 0.84 12.08
N LYS A 246 -11.45 1.54 12.81
CA LYS A 246 -12.53 2.36 12.22
C LYS A 246 -11.97 3.44 11.28
N LYS A 247 -10.90 4.08 11.66
CA LYS A 247 -10.30 5.15 10.89
C LYS A 247 -9.64 4.67 9.59
N TYR A 248 -8.83 3.61 9.66
CA TYR A 248 -7.94 3.22 8.57
C TYR A 248 -8.39 1.98 7.79
N SER A 249 -9.13 1.07 8.42
CA SER A 249 -9.40 -0.28 7.93
C SER A 249 -10.87 -0.69 7.99
N ASP A 250 -11.78 0.28 8.14
CA ASP A 250 -13.21 0.02 8.35
C ASP A 250 -13.86 -0.76 7.19
N PHE A 251 -13.33 -0.57 5.97
CA PHE A 251 -13.90 -1.16 4.75
C PHE A 251 -13.13 -2.37 4.20
N ILE A 252 -12.19 -2.91 4.97
CA ILE A 252 -11.53 -4.18 4.67
C ILE A 252 -12.58 -5.30 4.62
N ALA A 253 -12.53 -6.15 3.58
CA ALA A 253 -13.60 -7.10 3.25
C ALA A 253 -13.73 -8.30 4.20
N CYS A 254 -12.80 -8.49 5.14
CA CYS A 254 -12.86 -9.54 6.14
C CYS A 254 -13.06 -8.95 7.55
N PRO A 255 -13.71 -9.69 8.48
CA PRO A 255 -13.91 -9.24 9.86
C PRO A 255 -12.58 -9.08 10.59
N ILE A 256 -12.42 -7.94 11.25
CA ILE A 256 -11.32 -7.63 12.16
C ILE A 256 -11.88 -7.70 13.57
N ARG A 257 -11.35 -8.60 14.41
CA ARG A 257 -11.86 -8.82 15.76
C ARG A 257 -10.79 -8.54 16.79
N PHE A 258 -11.21 -8.25 18.01
CA PHE A 258 -10.32 -7.91 19.11
C PHE A 258 -10.47 -8.86 20.29
N GLY A 259 -9.34 -9.32 20.81
CA GLY A 259 -9.21 -10.12 22.03
C GLY A 259 -8.32 -9.44 23.06
N GLU A 260 -8.51 -9.78 24.31
CA GLU A 260 -7.76 -9.22 25.45
C GLU A 260 -7.08 -10.33 26.26
N LYS A 261 -6.14 -9.94 27.11
CA LYS A 261 -5.40 -10.84 28.01
C LYS A 261 -4.66 -11.97 27.31
N GLY A 262 -4.16 -11.70 26.10
CA GLY A 262 -3.47 -12.70 25.29
C GLY A 262 -4.38 -13.79 24.70
N GLU A 263 -5.70 -13.69 24.87
CA GLU A 263 -6.66 -14.66 24.36
C GLU A 263 -7.24 -14.23 23.01
N ALA A 264 -7.38 -15.20 22.10
CA ALA A 264 -8.03 -14.94 20.81
C ALA A 264 -9.50 -14.52 21.00
N PRO A 265 -10.03 -13.60 20.17
CA PRO A 265 -11.43 -13.22 20.25
C PRO A 265 -12.35 -14.42 20.01
N LYS A 266 -13.51 -14.45 20.69
CA LYS A 266 -14.53 -15.47 20.47
C LYS A 266 -15.00 -15.50 19.01
N GLU A 267 -15.46 -16.64 18.53
CA GLU A 267 -15.91 -16.79 17.13
C GLU A 267 -17.11 -15.90 16.78
N ASP A 268 -17.97 -15.61 17.76
CA ASP A 268 -19.14 -14.74 17.66
C ASP A 268 -18.86 -13.28 18.04
N ALA A 269 -17.60 -12.91 18.29
CA ALA A 269 -17.23 -11.55 18.62
C ALA A 269 -17.58 -10.59 17.47
N GLU A 270 -18.23 -9.46 17.80
CA GLU A 270 -18.60 -8.42 16.84
C GLU A 270 -17.34 -7.84 16.19
N PRO A 271 -17.32 -7.77 14.85
CA PRO A 271 -16.20 -7.16 14.14
C PRO A 271 -16.01 -5.68 14.49
N LEU A 272 -14.77 -5.23 14.55
CA LEU A 272 -14.43 -3.83 14.75
C LEU A 272 -14.75 -2.97 13.52
N ASN A 273 -14.74 -3.56 12.34
CA ASN A 273 -14.94 -2.90 11.04
C ASN A 273 -16.31 -3.19 10.44
N THR A 274 -16.79 -2.31 9.57
CA THR A 274 -18.11 -2.44 8.91
C THR A 274 -18.05 -3.30 7.64
N MET A 275 -16.89 -3.50 7.03
CA MET A 275 -16.66 -4.29 5.80
C MET A 275 -17.47 -3.83 4.57
N LYS A 276 -18.23 -2.73 4.65
CA LYS A 276 -19.18 -2.28 3.62
C LYS A 276 -18.73 -0.98 2.99
N ALA A 277 -17.92 -1.06 1.93
CA ALA A 277 -17.60 0.08 1.10
C ALA A 277 -18.77 0.40 0.17
N LEU A 278 -19.61 1.38 0.54
CA LEU A 278 -20.82 1.72 -0.20
C LEU A 278 -20.56 2.11 -1.65
N TRP A 279 -19.41 2.73 -1.93
CA TRP A 279 -18.99 3.12 -3.28
C TRP A 279 -18.59 1.95 -4.19
N LYS A 280 -18.41 0.74 -3.63
CA LYS A 280 -18.14 -0.48 -4.41
C LYS A 280 -19.38 -1.27 -4.75
N ARG A 281 -20.50 -1.04 -4.04
CA ARG A 281 -21.76 -1.73 -4.28
C ARG A 281 -22.52 -1.12 -5.46
N ALA A 282 -23.28 -1.96 -6.17
CA ALA A 282 -24.16 -1.46 -7.23
C ALA A 282 -25.20 -0.49 -6.65
N LYS A 283 -25.46 0.61 -7.37
CA LYS A 283 -26.40 1.65 -6.92
C LYS A 283 -27.79 1.07 -6.57
N SER A 284 -28.22 0.01 -7.25
CA SER A 284 -29.48 -0.68 -7.00
C SER A 284 -29.55 -1.47 -5.69
N GLU A 285 -28.38 -1.74 -5.07
CA GLU A 285 -28.26 -2.54 -3.85
C GLU A 285 -28.11 -1.68 -2.60
N VAL A 286 -27.92 -0.38 -2.77
CA VAL A 286 -27.71 0.56 -1.66
C VAL A 286 -28.96 1.41 -1.49
N LYS A 287 -29.54 1.40 -0.30
CA LYS A 287 -30.68 2.22 0.05
C LYS A 287 -30.25 3.67 0.31
N GLN A 288 -31.20 4.61 0.13
CA GLN A 288 -30.92 6.02 0.39
C GLN A 288 -30.51 6.28 1.84
N GLU A 289 -31.13 5.56 2.78
CA GLU A 289 -30.83 5.67 4.22
C GLU A 289 -29.36 5.31 4.51
N GLU A 290 -28.78 4.29 3.83
CA GLU A 290 -27.38 3.91 3.98
C GLU A 290 -26.44 5.03 3.49
N TYR A 291 -26.81 5.74 2.42
CA TYR A 291 -26.05 6.91 1.95
C TYR A 291 -26.12 8.08 2.93
N ASP A 292 -27.28 8.33 3.50
CA ASP A 292 -27.51 9.43 4.45
C ASP A 292 -26.77 9.18 5.77
N GLU A 293 -26.78 7.94 6.27
CA GLU A 293 -26.00 7.52 7.44
C GLU A 293 -24.49 7.68 7.18
N PHE A 294 -24.03 7.26 6.01
CA PHE A 294 -22.62 7.39 5.64
C PHE A 294 -22.22 8.86 5.50
N TYR A 295 -23.06 9.71 4.93
CA TYR A 295 -22.84 11.16 4.86
C TYR A 295 -22.72 11.78 6.25
N THR A 296 -23.64 11.43 7.16
CA THR A 296 -23.60 11.89 8.56
C THR A 296 -22.31 11.46 9.25
N HIS A 297 -21.92 10.19 9.05
CA HIS A 297 -20.66 9.67 9.60
C HIS A 297 -19.42 10.42 9.07
N LEU A 298 -19.42 10.75 7.78
CA LEU A 298 -18.32 11.41 7.11
C LEU A 298 -18.16 12.88 7.47
N THR A 299 -19.31 13.58 7.62
CA THR A 299 -19.35 15.06 7.72
C THR A 299 -19.73 15.57 9.08
N HIS A 300 -20.31 14.72 9.94
CA HIS A 300 -20.99 15.05 11.19
C HIS A 300 -22.20 16.01 10.99
N ASP A 301 -22.70 16.09 9.75
CA ASP A 301 -23.94 16.82 9.45
C ASP A 301 -25.12 15.83 9.52
N HIS A 302 -26.10 16.12 10.36
CA HIS A 302 -27.27 15.29 10.59
C HIS A 302 -28.42 15.57 9.58
N HIS A 303 -28.24 16.54 8.69
CA HIS A 303 -29.19 16.78 7.60
C HIS A 303 -28.81 15.92 6.39
N PRO A 304 -29.78 15.29 5.72
CA PRO A 304 -29.48 14.52 4.53
C PRO A 304 -28.88 15.41 3.43
N PRO A 305 -27.97 14.90 2.60
CA PRO A 305 -27.37 15.67 1.53
C PRO A 305 -28.42 16.06 0.48
N LEU A 306 -28.22 17.19 -0.17
CA LEU A 306 -29.08 17.63 -1.31
C LEU A 306 -29.00 16.60 -2.44
N LYS A 307 -27.83 16.05 -2.69
CA LYS A 307 -27.60 15.07 -3.77
C LYS A 307 -26.48 14.10 -3.39
N THR A 308 -26.73 12.82 -3.66
CA THR A 308 -25.73 11.76 -3.62
C THR A 308 -25.35 11.35 -5.03
N VAL A 309 -24.04 11.28 -5.33
CA VAL A 309 -23.51 10.98 -6.67
C VAL A 309 -22.51 9.84 -6.58
N PRO A 310 -22.95 8.59 -6.74
CA PRO A 310 -22.05 7.47 -6.91
C PRO A 310 -21.46 7.48 -8.32
N LEU A 311 -20.14 7.29 -8.43
CA LEU A 311 -19.37 7.26 -9.67
C LEU A 311 -18.55 5.99 -9.74
N SER A 312 -18.49 5.38 -10.92
CA SER A 312 -17.54 4.33 -11.29
C SER A 312 -16.94 4.71 -12.63
N VAL A 313 -15.64 4.92 -12.66
CA VAL A 313 -14.90 5.32 -13.86
C VAL A 313 -13.92 4.21 -14.18
N GLU A 314 -14.03 3.71 -15.41
CA GLU A 314 -13.15 2.70 -15.98
C GLU A 314 -12.40 3.32 -17.17
N GLY A 315 -11.08 3.18 -17.21
CA GLY A 315 -10.25 3.76 -18.28
C GLY A 315 -8.76 3.63 -18.01
N ALA A 316 -8.00 4.65 -18.38
CA ALA A 316 -6.55 4.68 -18.10
C ALA A 316 -6.23 4.80 -16.61
N ILE A 317 -7.15 5.35 -15.84
CA ILE A 317 -7.15 5.37 -14.37
C ILE A 317 -8.55 4.90 -13.95
N GLU A 318 -8.58 3.89 -13.10
CA GLU A 318 -9.82 3.35 -12.55
C GLU A 318 -10.05 3.91 -11.15
N PHE A 319 -11.26 4.42 -10.91
CA PHE A 319 -11.65 4.83 -9.57
C PHE A 319 -13.15 4.71 -9.36
N LYS A 320 -13.52 4.53 -8.09
CA LYS A 320 -14.89 4.63 -7.62
C LYS A 320 -14.99 5.80 -6.66
N ALA A 321 -16.09 6.54 -6.71
CA ALA A 321 -16.31 7.65 -5.80
C ALA A 321 -17.75 7.70 -5.34
N LEU A 322 -17.93 8.20 -4.13
CA LEU A 322 -19.24 8.53 -3.58
C LEU A 322 -19.17 9.98 -3.11
N LEU A 323 -19.83 10.86 -3.87
CA LEU A 323 -19.79 12.29 -3.63
C LEU A 323 -21.14 12.77 -3.10
N PHE A 324 -21.09 13.74 -2.20
CA PHE A 324 -22.26 14.36 -1.59
C PHE A 324 -22.22 15.87 -1.78
N LEU A 325 -23.38 16.41 -2.19
CA LEU A 325 -23.62 17.84 -2.15
C LEU A 325 -24.37 18.14 -0.86
N PRO A 326 -23.78 18.89 0.08
CA PRO A 326 -24.49 19.34 1.28
C PRO A 326 -25.73 20.16 0.91
N LYS A 327 -26.79 20.07 1.72
CA LYS A 327 -28.00 20.87 1.55
C LYS A 327 -27.76 22.32 1.91
N GLU A 328 -26.91 22.55 2.91
CA GLU A 328 -26.58 23.88 3.41
C GLU A 328 -25.09 24.12 3.28
N ALA A 329 -24.70 25.38 3.06
CA ALA A 329 -23.31 25.78 3.00
C ALA A 329 -22.69 25.67 4.40
N GLY A 330 -21.69 24.80 4.58
CA GLY A 330 -20.98 24.70 5.84
C GLY A 330 -20.19 25.98 6.18
N PHE A 331 -20.03 26.28 7.44
CA PHE A 331 -19.19 27.39 7.92
C PHE A 331 -17.76 27.33 7.39
N ASP A 332 -17.29 26.15 7.03
CA ASP A 332 -15.96 25.94 6.45
C ASP A 332 -15.76 26.63 5.09
N LEU A 333 -16.84 26.88 4.34
CA LEU A 333 -16.77 27.65 3.09
C LEU A 333 -16.41 29.12 3.29
N LEU A 334 -16.68 29.65 4.48
CA LEU A 334 -16.40 31.03 4.83
C LEU A 334 -14.98 31.22 5.40
N MET A 335 -14.27 30.12 5.67
CA MET A 335 -12.92 30.16 6.25
C MET A 335 -11.84 29.98 5.17
N PRO A 336 -11.01 31.00 4.87
CA PRO A 336 -10.12 30.99 3.72
C PRO A 336 -8.97 29.96 3.80
N ASN A 337 -8.68 29.38 4.95
CA ASN A 337 -7.55 28.46 5.14
C ASN A 337 -7.96 27.08 5.69
N LYS A 338 -9.24 26.73 5.67
CA LYS A 338 -9.66 25.42 6.12
C LYS A 338 -9.35 24.38 5.04
N LYS A 339 -8.75 23.28 5.45
CA LYS A 339 -8.53 22.12 4.58
C LYS A 339 -9.86 21.66 4.01
N HIS A 340 -9.88 21.37 2.74
CA HIS A 340 -11.04 20.90 1.99
C HIS A 340 -10.59 19.76 1.05
N GLY A 341 -11.53 18.99 0.58
CA GLY A 341 -11.25 17.90 -0.35
C GLY A 341 -12.03 16.65 -0.04
N LEU A 342 -11.65 15.58 -0.71
CA LEU A 342 -12.27 14.28 -0.56
C LEU A 342 -11.38 13.38 0.31
N ASN A 343 -12.01 12.41 0.95
CA ASN A 343 -11.29 11.33 1.60
C ASN A 343 -10.79 10.36 0.55
N LEU A 344 -9.47 10.11 0.56
CA LEU A 344 -8.83 9.19 -0.35
C LEU A 344 -8.71 7.81 0.29
N TYR A 345 -9.20 6.83 -0.44
CA TYR A 345 -8.99 5.42 -0.18
C TYR A 345 -8.19 4.79 -1.31
N VAL A 346 -7.42 3.79 -1.00
CA VAL A 346 -6.80 2.90 -1.97
C VAL A 346 -7.14 1.49 -1.55
N ARG A 347 -7.93 0.81 -2.40
CA ARG A 347 -8.39 -0.57 -2.14
C ARG A 347 -9.03 -0.74 -0.76
N ASN A 348 -9.99 0.15 -0.45
CA ASN A 348 -10.72 0.20 0.82
C ASN A 348 -9.90 0.62 2.06
N VAL A 349 -8.62 0.94 1.92
CA VAL A 349 -7.78 1.43 3.01
C VAL A 349 -7.72 2.95 2.98
N PHE A 350 -8.01 3.58 4.10
CA PHE A 350 -7.96 5.03 4.22
C PHE A 350 -6.52 5.56 4.17
N ILE A 351 -6.26 6.46 3.24
CA ILE A 351 -4.96 7.11 3.05
C ILE A 351 -4.92 8.46 3.74
N GLY A 352 -5.94 9.24 3.57
CA GLY A 352 -6.02 10.55 4.19
C GLY A 352 -7.31 11.28 3.87
N ALA A 353 -7.56 12.35 4.64
CA ALA A 353 -8.68 13.27 4.44
C ALA A 353 -8.22 14.53 3.71
N ASP A 354 -9.19 15.26 3.18
CA ASP A 354 -9.02 16.61 2.65
C ASP A 354 -7.99 16.71 1.52
N PHE A 355 -8.04 15.75 0.58
CA PHE A 355 -7.24 15.81 -0.64
C PHE A 355 -7.81 16.88 -1.59
N ASP A 356 -7.26 18.08 -1.53
CA ASP A 356 -7.67 19.24 -2.33
C ASP A 356 -7.35 19.11 -3.82
N LEU A 357 -6.32 18.32 -4.17
CA LEU A 357 -5.95 18.05 -5.57
C LEU A 357 -6.99 17.22 -6.36
N LEU A 358 -7.91 16.55 -5.67
CA LEU A 358 -8.94 15.72 -6.31
C LEU A 358 -10.10 16.54 -6.85
N LEU A 359 -10.31 17.76 -6.37
CA LEU A 359 -11.39 18.66 -6.80
C LEU A 359 -10.88 20.08 -7.01
N PRO A 360 -11.35 20.78 -8.06
CA PRO A 360 -11.09 22.21 -8.19
C PRO A 360 -11.62 23.00 -6.99
N GLU A 361 -10.97 24.09 -6.64
CA GLU A 361 -11.33 24.93 -5.45
C GLU A 361 -12.79 25.38 -5.44
N TYR A 362 -13.39 25.64 -6.60
CA TYR A 362 -14.80 26.05 -6.68
C TYR A 362 -15.79 24.92 -6.31
N LEU A 363 -15.32 23.65 -6.22
CA LEU A 363 -16.10 22.51 -5.73
C LEU A 363 -15.77 22.13 -4.28
N ARG A 364 -15.07 22.98 -3.53
CA ARG A 364 -14.64 22.70 -2.15
C ARG A 364 -15.77 22.36 -1.17
N PHE A 365 -17.04 22.67 -1.54
CA PHE A 365 -18.22 22.29 -0.78
C PHE A 365 -18.61 20.81 -0.94
N VAL A 366 -18.11 20.13 -1.96
CA VAL A 366 -18.39 18.72 -2.18
C VAL A 366 -17.66 17.91 -1.12
N LYS A 367 -18.38 16.99 -0.49
CA LYS A 367 -17.84 16.01 0.47
C LYS A 367 -17.90 14.63 -0.15
N GLY A 368 -17.12 13.71 0.36
CA GLY A 368 -17.17 12.34 -0.15
C GLY A 368 -15.86 11.61 -0.09
N VAL A 369 -15.86 10.47 -0.77
CA VAL A 369 -14.73 9.55 -0.84
C VAL A 369 -14.38 9.22 -2.29
N VAL A 370 -13.10 8.99 -2.53
CA VAL A 370 -12.58 8.42 -3.78
C VAL A 370 -11.74 7.20 -3.41
N ASP A 371 -11.95 6.10 -4.10
CA ASP A 371 -11.18 4.87 -3.97
C ASP A 371 -10.61 4.49 -5.34
N SER A 372 -9.29 4.38 -5.45
CA SER A 372 -8.61 4.02 -6.68
C SER A 372 -7.50 3.03 -6.40
N SER A 373 -7.43 1.98 -7.24
CA SER A 373 -6.33 1.01 -7.23
C SER A 373 -5.06 1.52 -7.92
N ASP A 374 -5.19 2.58 -8.73
CA ASP A 374 -4.13 3.06 -9.63
C ASP A 374 -3.33 4.22 -9.05
N LEU A 375 -3.82 4.81 -7.95
CA LEU A 375 -3.10 5.89 -7.30
C LEU A 375 -1.95 5.33 -6.45
N PRO A 376 -0.74 5.88 -6.58
CA PRO A 376 0.37 5.52 -5.71
C PRO A 376 0.08 5.97 -4.28
N LEU A 377 0.38 5.12 -3.29
CA LEU A 377 0.14 5.36 -1.86
C LEU A 377 1.10 6.37 -1.21
N ASN A 378 1.92 7.07 -1.98
CA ASN A 378 2.91 8.04 -1.49
C ASN A 378 2.45 9.47 -1.75
#